data_d5686721b7f2bd06324df4a530c6c80a
#
_entry.id   d5686721b7f2bd06324df4a530c6c80a
#
_cell.length_a   1.000
_cell.length_b   1.000
_cell.length_c   1.000
_cell.angle_alpha   90.00
_cell.angle_beta   90.00
_cell.angle_gamma   90.00
#
_symmetry.space_group_name_H-M   'P 1'
#
loop_
_entity.id
_entity.type
_entity.pdbx_description
1 polymer ?
#
loop_
_entity_poly.entity_id
_entity_poly.type
_entity_poly.pdbx_seq_one_letter_code
_entity_poly.pdbx_strand_id
1 'polypeptide(L)'
;PLQEVGLGYVQLGQSSSTLSGGEAQRIKLASFLTKGKNSSKTLFIFDEPTTGLHFHDIHKLLKAFNALLDNGHTIILIEHHPDVIKCADHVIDLGPEGGNDGGKVVFEGTPEELAKCAESATAKSIAEKVLKKVKM
;
A
#
# COMPACT_ATOMS: atom_id res chain seq x y z
N PRO A 1 -18.40 0.02 -3.64
CA PRO A 1 -17.10 -0.64 -3.50
C PRO A 1 -16.02 -0.14 -4.47
N LEU A 2 -16.29 -0.05 -5.80
CA LEU A 2 -15.27 0.40 -6.76
C LEU A 2 -14.79 1.84 -6.48
N GLN A 3 -15.68 2.74 -6.11
CA GLN A 3 -15.33 4.12 -5.74
C GLN A 3 -14.46 4.17 -4.48
N GLU A 4 -14.65 3.25 -3.55
CA GLU A 4 -13.92 3.16 -2.27
C GLU A 4 -12.45 2.74 -2.48
N VAL A 5 -12.15 2.11 -3.61
CA VAL A 5 -10.79 1.70 -3.99
C VAL A 5 -10.18 2.58 -5.10
N GLY A 6 -10.78 3.76 -5.35
CA GLY A 6 -10.28 4.70 -6.35
C GLY A 6 -10.56 4.32 -7.81
N LEU A 7 -11.56 3.46 -8.05
CA LEU A 7 -11.93 3.00 -9.40
C LEU A 7 -13.28 3.55 -9.87
N GLY A 8 -13.65 4.76 -9.44
CA GLY A 8 -14.92 5.40 -9.84
C GLY A 8 -15.05 5.70 -11.33
N TYR A 9 -13.95 5.70 -12.07
CA TYR A 9 -13.89 5.94 -13.52
C TYR A 9 -14.05 4.69 -14.38
N VAL A 10 -13.93 3.50 -13.79
CA VAL A 10 -14.04 2.22 -14.52
C VAL A 10 -15.49 1.98 -14.92
N GLN A 11 -15.70 1.68 -16.21
CA GLN A 11 -17.02 1.41 -16.75
C GLN A 11 -17.43 -0.07 -16.59
N LEU A 12 -18.71 -0.32 -16.31
CA LEU A 12 -19.24 -1.66 -16.29
C LEU A 12 -19.19 -2.26 -17.72
N GLY A 13 -18.66 -3.48 -17.83
CA GLY A 13 -18.47 -4.15 -19.13
C GLY A 13 -17.11 -3.87 -19.79
N GLN A 14 -16.23 -3.08 -19.17
CA GLN A 14 -14.85 -2.91 -19.64
C GLN A 14 -14.11 -4.25 -19.60
N SER A 15 -13.36 -4.54 -20.68
CA SER A 15 -12.55 -5.76 -20.73
C SER A 15 -11.45 -5.75 -19.68
N SER A 16 -11.26 -6.89 -18.99
CA SER A 16 -10.17 -7.05 -18.02
C SER A 16 -8.77 -6.88 -18.63
N SER A 17 -8.62 -7.11 -19.93
CA SER A 17 -7.38 -6.92 -20.67
C SER A 17 -6.96 -5.45 -20.82
N THR A 18 -7.88 -4.51 -20.57
CA THR A 18 -7.61 -3.06 -20.63
C THR A 18 -7.24 -2.47 -19.26
N LEU A 19 -7.28 -3.27 -18.21
CA LEU A 19 -6.96 -2.84 -16.85
C LEU A 19 -5.45 -2.92 -16.60
N SER A 20 -4.91 -1.93 -15.93
CA SER A 20 -3.55 -2.01 -15.36
C SER A 20 -3.49 -3.03 -14.22
N GLY A 21 -2.28 -3.49 -13.87
CA GLY A 21 -2.08 -4.42 -12.75
C GLY A 21 -2.67 -3.89 -11.44
N GLY A 22 -2.42 -2.62 -11.12
CA GLY A 22 -2.98 -1.97 -9.94
C GLY A 22 -4.51 -1.87 -9.96
N GLU A 23 -5.12 -1.60 -11.11
CA GLU A 23 -6.59 -1.58 -11.24
C GLU A 23 -7.19 -2.97 -11.02
N ALA A 24 -6.59 -4.02 -11.58
CA ALA A 24 -7.03 -5.39 -11.36
C ALA A 24 -6.95 -5.81 -9.88
N GLN A 25 -5.89 -5.43 -9.18
CA GLN A 25 -5.74 -5.67 -7.74
C GLN A 25 -6.82 -4.93 -6.93
N ARG A 26 -7.10 -3.67 -7.25
CA ARG A 26 -8.14 -2.87 -6.58
C ARG A 26 -9.57 -3.40 -6.83
N ILE A 27 -9.85 -3.98 -8.00
CA ILE A 27 -11.12 -4.68 -8.25
C ILE A 27 -11.26 -5.90 -7.34
N LYS A 28 -10.21 -6.70 -7.21
CA LYS A 28 -10.20 -7.83 -6.26
C LYS A 28 -10.41 -7.34 -4.83
N LEU A 29 -9.70 -6.29 -4.39
CA LEU A 29 -9.89 -5.67 -3.08
C LEU A 29 -11.36 -5.28 -2.85
N ALA A 30 -11.99 -4.57 -3.79
CA ALA A 30 -13.39 -4.18 -3.69
C ALA A 30 -14.32 -5.39 -3.51
N SER A 31 -14.04 -6.52 -4.16
CA SER A 31 -14.83 -7.75 -4.01
C SER A 31 -14.73 -8.37 -2.61
N PHE A 32 -13.59 -8.22 -1.93
CA PHE A 32 -13.43 -8.69 -0.55
C PHE A 32 -14.15 -7.80 0.45
N LEU A 33 -14.15 -6.49 0.24
CA LEU A 33 -14.86 -5.54 1.10
C LEU A 33 -16.38 -5.78 1.14
N THR A 34 -16.93 -6.38 0.09
CA THR A 34 -18.37 -6.72 0.03
C THR A 34 -18.74 -8.02 0.75
N LYS A 35 -17.77 -8.89 1.06
CA LYS A 35 -18.05 -10.24 1.63
C LYS A 35 -18.38 -10.25 3.12
N GLY A 36 -18.25 -9.12 3.84
CA GLY A 36 -18.60 -8.99 5.25
C GLY A 36 -17.62 -9.65 6.23
N LYS A 37 -17.93 -9.53 7.53
CA LYS A 37 -17.03 -9.88 8.64
C LYS A 37 -16.80 -11.39 8.89
N ASN A 38 -17.48 -12.26 8.18
CA ASN A 38 -17.45 -13.73 8.46
C ASN A 38 -16.48 -14.50 7.54
N SER A 39 -15.56 -13.82 6.85
CA SER A 39 -14.53 -14.48 6.04
C SER A 39 -13.38 -15.01 6.92
N SER A 40 -12.81 -16.15 6.55
CA SER A 40 -11.58 -16.67 7.17
C SER A 40 -10.47 -15.62 7.10
N LYS A 41 -9.60 -15.59 8.13
CA LYS A 41 -8.42 -14.72 8.11
C LYS A 41 -7.60 -15.00 6.85
N THR A 42 -7.27 -13.95 6.13
CA THR A 42 -6.62 -14.02 4.82
C THR A 42 -5.38 -13.13 4.83
N LEU A 43 -4.31 -13.61 4.20
CA LEU A 43 -3.13 -12.81 3.89
C LEU A 43 -3.31 -12.22 2.48
N PHE A 44 -3.31 -10.92 2.38
CA PHE A 44 -3.31 -10.19 1.11
C PHE A 44 -1.90 -9.72 0.77
N ILE A 45 -1.50 -9.90 -0.48
CA ILE A 45 -0.26 -9.36 -1.01
C ILE A 45 -0.61 -8.48 -2.20
N PHE A 46 -0.23 -7.20 -2.15
CA PHE A 46 -0.43 -6.24 -3.22
C PHE A 46 0.94 -5.74 -3.71
N ASP A 47 1.08 -5.68 -5.02
CA ASP A 47 2.27 -5.19 -5.70
C ASP A 47 1.95 -3.86 -6.38
N GLU A 48 2.53 -2.76 -5.87
CA GLU A 48 2.31 -1.39 -6.31
C GLU A 48 0.82 -1.01 -6.53
N PRO A 49 -0.06 -1.22 -5.54
CA PRO A 49 -1.49 -0.99 -5.72
C PRO A 49 -1.85 0.49 -5.92
N THR A 50 -0.93 1.42 -5.67
CA THR A 50 -1.13 2.86 -5.91
C THR A 50 -0.84 3.28 -7.35
N THR A 51 -0.32 2.39 -8.19
CA THR A 51 -0.01 2.70 -9.60
C THR A 51 -1.23 3.27 -10.33
N GLY A 52 -1.05 4.45 -10.94
CA GLY A 52 -2.10 5.15 -11.68
C GLY A 52 -3.13 5.87 -10.81
N LEU A 53 -2.99 5.87 -9.47
CA LEU A 53 -3.89 6.60 -8.59
C LEU A 53 -3.52 8.08 -8.45
N HIS A 54 -4.55 8.92 -8.47
CA HIS A 54 -4.40 10.31 -8.04
C HIS A 54 -4.30 10.37 -6.51
N PHE A 55 -3.65 11.40 -5.98
CA PHE A 55 -3.40 11.60 -4.54
C PHE A 55 -4.68 11.41 -3.66
N HIS A 56 -5.82 11.93 -4.10
CA HIS A 56 -7.09 11.77 -3.37
C HIS A 56 -7.58 10.32 -3.28
N ASP A 57 -7.22 9.49 -4.26
CA ASP A 57 -7.67 8.10 -4.30
C ASP A 57 -6.80 7.18 -3.45
N ILE A 58 -5.55 7.59 -3.15
CA ILE A 58 -4.68 6.90 -2.19
C ILE A 58 -5.33 6.84 -0.81
N HIS A 59 -5.97 7.92 -0.35
CA HIS A 59 -6.69 7.91 0.93
C HIS A 59 -7.87 6.92 0.94
N LYS A 60 -8.57 6.76 -0.19
CA LYS A 60 -9.65 5.77 -0.30
C LYS A 60 -9.08 4.36 -0.22
N LEU A 61 -7.98 4.11 -0.93
CA LEU A 61 -7.29 2.82 -0.87
C LEU A 61 -6.82 2.47 0.54
N LEU A 62 -6.20 3.43 1.26
CA LEU A 62 -5.79 3.23 2.66
C LEU A 62 -6.97 2.93 3.59
N LYS A 63 -8.12 3.58 3.41
CA LYS A 63 -9.35 3.24 4.15
C LYS A 63 -9.82 1.82 3.86
N ALA A 64 -9.74 1.38 2.60
CA ALA A 64 -10.09 0.02 2.22
C ALA A 64 -9.15 -1.02 2.86
N PHE A 65 -7.86 -0.73 2.93
CA PHE A 65 -6.90 -1.57 3.66
C PHE A 65 -7.20 -1.64 5.14
N ASN A 66 -7.47 -0.51 5.79
CA ASN A 66 -7.85 -0.48 7.20
C ASN A 66 -9.11 -1.32 7.47
N ALA A 67 -10.11 -1.27 6.59
CA ALA A 67 -11.30 -2.12 6.72
C ALA A 67 -10.99 -3.62 6.64
N LEU A 68 -9.99 -4.04 5.86
CA LEU A 68 -9.51 -5.43 5.86
C LEU A 68 -8.79 -5.77 7.17
N LEU A 69 -7.92 -4.88 7.66
CA LEU A 69 -7.19 -5.08 8.93
C LEU A 69 -8.16 -5.17 10.11
N ASP A 70 -9.18 -4.31 10.16
CA ASP A 70 -10.24 -4.33 11.18
C ASP A 70 -11.06 -5.63 11.18
N ASN A 71 -11.12 -6.30 10.04
CA ASN A 71 -11.73 -7.63 9.91
C ASN A 71 -10.76 -8.77 10.28
N GLY A 72 -9.53 -8.46 10.73
CA GLY A 72 -8.54 -9.42 11.20
C GLY A 72 -7.71 -10.07 10.08
N HIS A 73 -7.69 -9.47 8.90
CA HIS A 73 -6.81 -9.89 7.82
C HIS A 73 -5.40 -9.32 7.99
N THR A 74 -4.44 -9.87 7.25
CA THR A 74 -3.06 -9.38 7.17
C THR A 74 -2.78 -8.87 5.78
N ILE A 75 -2.03 -7.77 5.67
CA ILE A 75 -1.69 -7.15 4.38
C ILE A 75 -0.18 -6.99 4.27
N ILE A 76 0.38 -7.44 3.15
CA ILE A 76 1.74 -7.13 2.71
C ILE A 76 1.62 -6.24 1.48
N LEU A 77 2.30 -5.09 1.50
CA LEU A 77 2.36 -4.15 0.38
C LEU A 77 3.79 -4.07 -0.13
N ILE A 78 3.97 -4.24 -1.43
CA ILE A 78 5.19 -3.85 -2.12
C ILE A 78 4.92 -2.44 -2.66
N GLU A 79 5.57 -1.42 -2.10
CA GLU A 79 5.24 -0.02 -2.37
C GLU A 79 6.45 0.90 -2.24
N HIS A 80 6.40 1.99 -2.99
CA HIS A 80 7.38 3.08 -2.91
C HIS A 80 6.73 4.44 -2.61
N HIS A 81 5.39 4.50 -2.50
CA HIS A 81 4.66 5.74 -2.26
C HIS A 81 4.79 6.18 -0.79
N PRO A 82 5.38 7.36 -0.49
CA PRO A 82 5.68 7.77 0.89
C PRO A 82 4.45 7.87 1.79
N ASP A 83 3.28 8.24 1.27
CA ASP A 83 2.05 8.35 2.05
C ASP A 83 1.46 6.99 2.43
N VAL A 84 1.83 5.92 1.72
CA VAL A 84 1.47 4.55 2.09
C VAL A 84 2.47 4.01 3.10
N ILE A 85 3.79 4.15 2.84
CA ILE A 85 4.85 3.65 3.71
C ILE A 85 4.71 4.19 5.13
N LYS A 86 4.44 5.50 5.30
CA LYS A 86 4.25 6.11 6.64
C LYS A 86 3.03 5.58 7.42
N CYS A 87 2.11 4.87 6.77
CA CYS A 87 0.92 4.30 7.38
C CYS A 87 1.06 2.82 7.73
N ALA A 88 2.18 2.19 7.38
CA ALA A 88 2.47 0.81 7.71
C ALA A 88 2.75 0.64 9.22
N ASP A 89 2.45 -0.54 9.76
CA ASP A 89 2.83 -0.91 11.12
C ASP A 89 4.29 -1.36 11.16
N HIS A 90 4.78 -1.95 10.06
CA HIS A 90 6.13 -2.49 9.92
C HIS A 90 6.63 -2.32 8.50
N VAL A 91 7.89 -1.97 8.32
CA VAL A 91 8.54 -1.74 7.03
C VAL A 91 9.78 -2.62 6.94
N ILE A 92 9.94 -3.27 5.80
CA ILE A 92 11.18 -3.95 5.39
C ILE A 92 11.68 -3.21 4.15
N ASP A 93 12.81 -2.52 4.27
CA ASP A 93 13.42 -1.78 3.16
C ASP A 93 14.54 -2.57 2.53
N LEU A 94 14.45 -2.76 1.22
CA LEU A 94 15.41 -3.53 0.43
C LEU A 94 16.23 -2.59 -0.45
N GLY A 95 17.54 -2.78 -0.48
CA GLY A 95 18.40 -1.96 -1.32
C GLY A 95 19.88 -2.30 -1.17
N PRO A 96 20.76 -1.33 -1.54
CA PRO A 96 20.50 -0.08 -2.26
C PRO A 96 20.21 -0.28 -3.75
N GLU A 97 20.59 -1.42 -4.32
CA GLU A 97 20.51 -1.70 -5.75
C GLU A 97 19.55 -2.88 -6.03
N GLY A 98 19.26 -3.13 -7.32
CA GLY A 98 18.47 -4.25 -7.79
C GLY A 98 19.33 -5.35 -8.42
N GLY A 99 18.73 -6.48 -8.79
CA GLY A 99 19.43 -7.59 -9.45
C GLY A 99 20.36 -8.37 -8.53
N ASN A 100 21.48 -8.89 -9.06
CA ASN A 100 22.41 -9.75 -8.33
C ASN A 100 23.14 -9.06 -7.17
N ASP A 101 23.29 -7.74 -7.21
CA ASP A 101 24.00 -6.93 -6.20
C ASP A 101 23.05 -6.25 -5.21
N GLY A 102 21.74 -6.35 -5.44
CA GLY A 102 20.67 -5.76 -4.65
C GLY A 102 19.91 -6.73 -3.77
N GLY A 103 18.76 -6.28 -3.25
CA GLY A 103 17.84 -7.11 -2.49
C GLY A 103 18.31 -7.46 -1.07
N LYS A 104 19.27 -6.72 -0.51
CA LYS A 104 19.66 -6.84 0.89
C LYS A 104 18.67 -6.04 1.76
N VAL A 105 18.37 -6.53 2.95
CA VAL A 105 17.61 -5.78 3.94
C VAL A 105 18.50 -4.64 4.45
N VAL A 106 18.11 -3.40 4.12
CA VAL A 106 18.78 -2.17 4.59
C VAL A 106 18.22 -1.73 5.94
N PHE A 107 16.92 -1.94 6.11
CA PHE A 107 16.21 -1.58 7.34
C PHE A 107 15.02 -2.51 7.57
N GLU A 108 14.70 -2.74 8.84
CA GLU A 108 13.50 -3.43 9.31
C GLU A 108 13.03 -2.76 10.61
N GLY A 109 11.74 -2.35 10.67
CA GLY A 109 11.17 -1.69 11.84
C GLY A 109 9.96 -0.83 11.50
N THR A 110 9.63 0.13 12.38
CA THR A 110 8.52 1.06 12.18
C THR A 110 8.86 2.18 11.20
N PRO A 111 7.87 2.84 10.57
CA PRO A 111 8.12 4.01 9.73
C PRO A 111 8.85 5.16 10.44
N GLU A 112 8.59 5.34 11.75
CA GLU A 112 9.23 6.36 12.58
C GLU A 112 10.74 6.07 12.81
N GLU A 113 11.08 4.80 12.92
CA GLU A 113 12.48 4.36 13.02
C GLU A 113 13.16 4.43 11.65
N LEU A 114 12.46 4.01 10.57
CA LEU A 114 12.97 4.14 9.20
C LEU A 114 13.33 5.59 8.86
N ALA A 115 12.50 6.56 9.26
CA ALA A 115 12.75 7.99 9.00
C ALA A 115 14.08 8.51 9.58
N LYS A 116 14.69 7.77 10.50
CA LYS A 116 15.99 8.09 11.11
C LYS A 116 17.16 7.31 10.50
N CYS A 117 16.89 6.36 9.62
CA CYS A 117 17.89 5.52 9.00
C CYS A 117 18.62 6.29 7.88
N ALA A 118 19.86 6.68 8.11
CA ALA A 118 20.65 7.46 7.16
C ALA A 118 21.01 6.69 5.88
N GLU A 119 21.09 5.36 5.96
CA GLU A 119 21.49 4.46 4.87
C GLU A 119 20.33 4.19 3.90
N SER A 120 19.09 4.38 4.33
CA SER A 120 17.90 4.13 3.53
C SER A 120 17.58 5.30 2.59
N ALA A 121 17.45 5.02 1.30
CA ALA A 121 16.92 5.98 0.33
C ALA A 121 15.42 6.27 0.60
N THR A 122 14.67 5.28 1.04
CA THR A 122 13.26 5.37 1.40
C THR A 122 13.07 6.31 2.61
N ALA A 123 13.97 6.25 3.59
CA ALA A 123 13.94 7.11 4.77
C ALA A 123 13.89 8.60 4.40
N LYS A 124 14.68 9.02 3.42
CA LYS A 124 14.70 10.41 2.95
C LYS A 124 13.36 10.87 2.41
N SER A 125 12.64 9.99 1.72
CA SER A 125 11.34 10.30 1.12
C SER A 125 10.21 10.41 2.14
N ILE A 126 10.30 9.72 3.28
CA ILE A 126 9.25 9.71 4.30
C ILE A 126 9.54 10.63 5.48
N ALA A 127 10.80 11.02 5.72
CA ALA A 127 11.22 11.77 6.91
C ALA A 127 10.39 13.02 7.16
N GLU A 128 10.18 13.87 6.14
CA GLU A 128 9.37 15.07 6.28
C GLU A 128 7.89 14.78 6.60
N LYS A 129 7.36 13.67 6.08
CA LYS A 129 5.95 13.30 6.22
C LYS A 129 5.67 12.65 7.56
N VAL A 130 6.61 11.87 8.08
CA VAL A 130 6.54 11.26 9.42
C VAL A 130 6.69 12.30 10.51
N LEU A 131 7.67 13.20 10.38
CA LEU A 131 7.93 14.28 11.36
C LEU A 131 6.79 15.29 11.47
N LYS A 132 6.02 15.54 10.38
CA LYS A 132 4.83 16.39 10.44
C LYS A 132 3.69 15.78 11.24
N LYS A 133 3.59 14.45 11.34
CA LYS A 133 2.56 13.74 12.12
C LYS A 133 2.77 13.87 13.64
N VAL A 134 4.01 14.08 14.06
CA VAL A 134 4.37 14.25 15.50
C VAL A 134 4.06 15.65 16.03
N LYS A 135 3.75 16.63 15.17
CA LYS A 135 3.49 18.03 15.57
C LYS A 135 1.99 18.39 15.66
N MET A 136 1.10 17.44 15.51
CA MET A 136 -0.33 17.58 15.81
C MET A 136 -0.68 16.74 17.04
#